data_2ca680fd4fbfe20bff591ca0dd72fa1a
#
_entry.id   2ca680fd4fbfe20bff591ca0dd72fa1a
#
_cell.length_a   1.000
_cell.length_b   1.000
_cell.length_c   1.000
_cell.angle_alpha   90.00
_cell.angle_beta   90.00
_cell.angle_gamma   90.00
#
_symmetry.space_group_name_H-M   'P 1'
#
loop_
_entity.id
_entity.type
_entity.pdbx_description
1 polymer ?
#
loop_
_entity_poly.entity_id
_entity_poly.type
_entity_poly.pdbx_seq_one_letter_code
_entity_poly.pdbx_strand_id
1 'polypeptide(L)'
;GNLTQVQKRIVNSSVHGMSLNGIGLEGKEKERFNQLVLELSKESTTFSNNVLDSTKEFELYITDKTGMNNLPNSALELYSMMAKEKYPDTTPENGPWKVTLDAPSLGPFLQHHPSSDLRKKVYMAFISRASSGDHNNIPVIKKILALKKEKALMLGYNSYAELSLSKKMASSTGEVKELLEMIYNKSKKHAIKELESLKEYVKKETGSDKLELWDMSFWSERLKEKELNFKEEELKKYFPLDSVLEGLFRIANNLFNIEIREINIKKEKIDVWDKEVKFFKIYENDKHISSFFLDPFARSGEKRGGAWMDSCIGRNKYLNHKPVAYLVCNGSPPTIDSDGNKKPSLLSFRNVETLFHEFGHGLQHMLTQVEEGSAAGINKIEWDAVELPSQFMENWCY
;
A
#
# COMPACT_ATOMS: atom_id res chain seq x y z
N GLY A 1 6.89 -30.66 30.38
CA GLY A 1 7.82 -29.63 30.84
C GLY A 1 7.12 -28.28 30.99
N ASN A 2 7.58 -27.43 31.89
CA ASN A 2 6.99 -26.11 32.08
C ASN A 2 7.39 -25.20 30.91
N LEU A 3 6.43 -24.96 29.98
CA LEU A 3 6.61 -24.02 28.89
C LEU A 3 6.48 -22.59 29.38
N THR A 4 7.31 -21.69 28.86
CA THR A 4 7.15 -20.23 29.05
C THR A 4 5.83 -19.75 28.41
N GLN A 5 5.40 -18.54 28.72
CA GLN A 5 4.19 -17.94 28.13
C GLN A 5 4.33 -17.84 26.58
N VAL A 6 5.51 -17.43 26.09
CA VAL A 6 5.80 -17.35 24.65
C VAL A 6 5.71 -18.73 24.00
N GLN A 7 6.32 -19.75 24.61
CA GLN A 7 6.28 -21.13 24.10
C GLN A 7 4.84 -21.68 24.08
N LYS A 8 4.04 -21.41 25.10
CA LYS A 8 2.60 -21.76 25.11
C LYS A 8 1.84 -21.10 23.98
N ARG A 9 2.09 -19.80 23.74
CA ARG A 9 1.50 -19.07 22.62
C ARG A 9 1.88 -19.72 21.27
N ILE A 10 3.15 -20.06 21.08
CA ILE A 10 3.63 -20.72 19.85
C ILE A 10 2.93 -22.05 19.63
N VAL A 11 2.87 -22.90 20.66
CA VAL A 11 2.22 -24.21 20.58
C VAL A 11 0.73 -24.04 20.25
N ASN A 12 0.01 -23.20 20.99
CA ASN A 12 -1.43 -22.98 20.77
C ASN A 12 -1.72 -22.44 19.37
N SER A 13 -0.96 -21.42 18.92
CA SER A 13 -1.10 -20.88 17.57
C SER A 13 -0.78 -21.90 16.48
N SER A 14 0.21 -22.76 16.72
CA SER A 14 0.60 -23.81 15.76
C SER A 14 -0.45 -24.90 15.66
N VAL A 15 -0.95 -25.39 16.81
CA VAL A 15 -2.03 -26.40 16.83
C VAL A 15 -3.29 -25.84 16.18
N HIS A 16 -3.69 -24.61 16.53
CA HIS A 16 -4.84 -23.98 15.91
C HIS A 16 -4.62 -23.79 14.38
N GLY A 17 -3.43 -23.35 13.96
CA GLY A 17 -3.07 -23.26 12.55
C GLY A 17 -3.15 -24.61 11.81
N MET A 18 -2.68 -25.69 12.45
CA MET A 18 -2.80 -27.05 11.90
C MET A 18 -4.26 -27.46 11.73
N SER A 19 -5.11 -27.19 12.71
CA SER A 19 -6.55 -27.45 12.62
C SER A 19 -7.19 -26.71 11.45
N LEU A 20 -6.87 -25.43 11.26
CA LEU A 20 -7.36 -24.62 10.13
C LEU A 20 -6.78 -25.02 8.77
N ASN A 21 -5.70 -25.82 8.75
CA ASN A 21 -5.15 -26.45 7.56
C ASN A 21 -5.70 -27.87 7.36
N GLY A 22 -6.76 -28.23 8.09
CA GLY A 22 -7.49 -29.47 7.91
C GLY A 22 -6.71 -30.72 8.36
N ILE A 23 -5.80 -30.60 9.35
CA ILE A 23 -5.02 -31.75 9.81
C ILE A 23 -5.89 -32.82 10.48
N GLY A 24 -7.04 -32.43 11.03
CA GLY A 24 -8.02 -33.33 11.65
C GLY A 24 -9.00 -33.99 10.66
N LEU A 25 -8.91 -33.66 9.36
CA LEU A 25 -9.75 -34.26 8.34
C LEU A 25 -9.12 -35.59 7.83
N GLU A 26 -9.97 -36.56 7.52
CA GLU A 26 -9.53 -37.88 7.06
C GLU A 26 -10.24 -38.30 5.77
N GLY A 27 -9.70 -39.30 5.08
CA GLY A 27 -10.31 -39.90 3.89
C GLY A 27 -10.73 -38.88 2.82
N LYS A 28 -11.93 -39.02 2.31
CA LYS A 28 -12.48 -38.17 1.22
C LYS A 28 -12.58 -36.69 1.62
N GLU A 29 -12.84 -36.37 2.88
CA GLU A 29 -12.91 -35.00 3.34
C GLU A 29 -11.52 -34.33 3.25
N LYS A 30 -10.46 -35.04 3.64
CA LYS A 30 -9.09 -34.58 3.50
C LYS A 30 -8.70 -34.34 2.06
N GLU A 31 -9.04 -35.29 1.19
CA GLU A 31 -8.79 -35.18 -0.26
C GLU A 31 -9.50 -33.92 -0.83
N ARG A 32 -10.78 -33.75 -0.51
CA ARG A 32 -11.55 -32.58 -0.97
C ARG A 32 -10.98 -31.27 -0.42
N PHE A 33 -10.58 -31.23 0.84
CA PHE A 33 -9.96 -30.05 1.44
C PHE A 33 -8.65 -29.65 0.75
N ASN A 34 -7.80 -30.64 0.44
CA ASN A 34 -6.55 -30.38 -0.27
C ASN A 34 -6.80 -29.83 -1.68
N GLN A 35 -7.75 -30.41 -2.42
CA GLN A 35 -8.18 -29.87 -3.73
C GLN A 35 -8.69 -28.44 -3.62
N LEU A 36 -9.55 -28.17 -2.63
CA LEU A 36 -10.11 -26.85 -2.37
C LEU A 36 -9.02 -25.80 -2.09
N VAL A 37 -8.00 -26.13 -1.31
CA VAL A 37 -6.87 -25.21 -1.03
C VAL A 37 -6.09 -24.91 -2.31
N LEU A 38 -5.85 -25.91 -3.16
CA LEU A 38 -5.18 -25.72 -4.45
C LEU A 38 -6.03 -24.86 -5.40
N GLU A 39 -7.34 -25.13 -5.47
CA GLU A 39 -8.26 -24.30 -6.27
C GLU A 39 -8.29 -22.85 -5.79
N LEU A 40 -8.38 -22.60 -4.47
CA LEU A 40 -8.33 -21.25 -3.90
C LEU A 40 -7.03 -20.54 -4.25
N SER A 41 -5.90 -21.22 -4.15
CA SER A 41 -4.60 -20.63 -4.52
C SER A 41 -4.56 -20.24 -5.99
N LYS A 42 -4.99 -21.15 -6.88
CA LYS A 42 -5.08 -20.90 -8.33
C LYS A 42 -5.97 -19.72 -8.65
N GLU A 43 -7.20 -19.69 -8.12
CA GLU A 43 -8.14 -18.61 -8.39
C GLU A 43 -7.68 -17.27 -7.83
N SER A 44 -7.03 -17.26 -6.66
CA SER A 44 -6.44 -16.05 -6.08
C SER A 44 -5.32 -15.49 -6.93
N THR A 45 -4.46 -16.36 -7.48
CA THR A 45 -3.41 -15.97 -8.42
C THR A 45 -4.01 -15.43 -9.72
N THR A 46 -5.02 -16.11 -10.27
CA THR A 46 -5.75 -15.63 -11.46
C THR A 46 -6.36 -14.26 -11.23
N PHE A 47 -7.03 -14.07 -10.09
CA PHE A 47 -7.59 -12.76 -9.71
C PHE A 47 -6.53 -11.65 -9.73
N SER A 48 -5.39 -11.88 -9.09
CA SER A 48 -4.31 -10.89 -8.98
C SER A 48 -3.68 -10.58 -10.34
N ASN A 49 -3.45 -11.60 -11.16
CA ASN A 49 -2.88 -11.42 -12.49
C ASN A 49 -3.84 -10.65 -13.41
N ASN A 50 -5.13 -10.99 -13.41
CA ASN A 50 -6.14 -10.29 -14.20
C ASN A 50 -6.19 -8.80 -13.83
N VAL A 51 -6.10 -8.44 -12.53
CA VAL A 51 -6.04 -7.03 -12.12
C VAL A 51 -4.78 -6.35 -12.63
N LEU A 52 -3.62 -7.01 -12.52
CA LEU A 52 -2.34 -6.47 -12.97
C LEU A 52 -2.33 -6.26 -14.48
N ASP A 53 -2.74 -7.25 -15.24
CA ASP A 53 -2.74 -7.22 -16.71
C ASP A 53 -3.73 -6.17 -17.23
N SER A 54 -4.96 -6.15 -16.69
CA SER A 54 -5.95 -5.12 -17.01
C SER A 54 -5.50 -3.70 -16.64
N THR A 55 -4.66 -3.55 -15.61
CA THR A 55 -4.06 -2.25 -15.27
C THR A 55 -3.03 -1.82 -16.30
N LYS A 56 -2.21 -2.76 -16.79
CA LYS A 56 -1.16 -2.50 -17.78
C LYS A 56 -1.69 -2.23 -19.19
N GLU A 57 -2.81 -2.83 -19.54
CA GLU A 57 -3.43 -2.66 -20.87
C GLU A 57 -3.91 -1.25 -21.14
N PHE A 58 -4.20 -0.46 -20.09
CA PHE A 58 -4.68 0.90 -20.28
C PHE A 58 -3.52 1.86 -20.51
N GLU A 59 -3.54 2.52 -21.67
CA GLU A 59 -2.66 3.61 -22.03
C GLU A 59 -3.48 4.74 -22.66
N LEU A 60 -3.29 5.95 -22.17
CA LEU A 60 -3.86 7.16 -22.77
C LEU A 60 -2.73 8.10 -23.14
N TYR A 61 -2.52 8.28 -24.45
CA TYR A 61 -1.60 9.27 -24.98
C TYR A 61 -2.34 10.59 -25.25
N ILE A 62 -1.85 11.67 -24.67
CA ILE A 62 -2.39 13.03 -24.86
C ILE A 62 -1.37 13.79 -25.71
N THR A 63 -1.81 14.26 -26.86
CA THR A 63 -1.01 15.04 -27.80
C THR A 63 -1.40 16.53 -27.78
N ASP A 64 -2.60 16.84 -27.31
CA ASP A 64 -3.07 18.20 -27.16
C ASP A 64 -2.59 18.80 -25.84
N LYS A 65 -1.98 19.97 -25.89
CA LYS A 65 -1.51 20.71 -24.71
C LYS A 65 -2.64 21.30 -23.89
N THR A 66 -3.86 21.34 -24.42
CA THR A 66 -5.02 21.93 -23.73
C THR A 66 -5.26 21.22 -22.41
N GLY A 67 -5.16 21.95 -21.33
CA GLY A 67 -5.34 21.43 -19.97
C GLY A 67 -4.11 20.79 -19.33
N MET A 68 -3.06 20.45 -20.10
CA MET A 68 -1.84 19.87 -19.52
C MET A 68 -1.10 20.87 -18.64
N ASN A 69 -1.15 22.15 -18.95
CA ASN A 69 -0.54 23.20 -18.13
C ASN A 69 -1.14 23.34 -16.73
N ASN A 70 -2.28 22.70 -16.47
CA ASN A 70 -2.92 22.68 -15.14
C ASN A 70 -2.37 21.58 -14.25
N LEU A 71 -1.61 20.63 -14.84
CA LEU A 71 -1.02 19.55 -14.07
C LEU A 71 0.28 20.00 -13.39
N PRO A 72 0.63 19.41 -12.26
CA PRO A 72 1.93 19.61 -11.63
C PRO A 72 3.08 19.23 -12.57
N ASN A 73 4.18 19.99 -12.52
CA ASN A 73 5.37 19.69 -13.33
C ASN A 73 5.89 18.28 -13.10
N SER A 74 5.84 17.80 -11.84
CA SER A 74 6.24 16.43 -11.49
C SER A 74 5.41 15.36 -12.23
N ALA A 75 4.13 15.62 -12.48
CA ALA A 75 3.26 14.73 -13.26
C ALA A 75 3.60 14.79 -14.75
N LEU A 76 3.84 15.98 -15.29
CA LEU A 76 4.25 16.16 -16.70
C LEU A 76 5.59 15.46 -16.99
N GLU A 77 6.56 15.58 -16.07
CA GLU A 77 7.84 14.88 -16.14
C GLU A 77 7.64 13.35 -16.17
N LEU A 78 6.79 12.83 -15.29
CA LEU A 78 6.47 11.40 -15.25
C LEU A 78 5.79 10.92 -16.53
N TYR A 79 4.77 11.65 -17.01
CA TYR A 79 4.02 11.28 -18.21
C TYR A 79 4.87 11.33 -19.48
N SER A 80 5.75 12.32 -19.59
CA SER A 80 6.69 12.40 -20.71
C SER A 80 7.72 11.28 -20.64
N MET A 81 8.26 10.98 -19.45
CA MET A 81 9.20 9.87 -19.27
C MET A 81 8.57 8.53 -19.69
N MET A 82 7.31 8.28 -19.29
CA MET A 82 6.59 7.05 -19.69
C MET A 82 6.24 7.02 -21.18
N ALA A 83 6.10 8.18 -21.83
CA ALA A 83 5.82 8.25 -23.26
C ALA A 83 7.05 7.99 -24.14
N LYS A 84 8.29 8.11 -23.60
CA LYS A 84 9.54 7.99 -24.37
C LYS A 84 9.71 6.65 -25.08
N GLU A 85 9.13 5.59 -24.56
CA GLU A 85 9.16 4.27 -25.20
C GLU A 85 8.59 4.32 -26.63
N LYS A 86 7.51 5.08 -26.81
CA LYS A 86 6.82 5.22 -28.09
C LYS A 86 7.20 6.52 -28.84
N TYR A 87 7.53 7.57 -28.08
CA TYR A 87 7.83 8.90 -28.58
C TYR A 87 9.15 9.40 -27.96
N PRO A 88 10.32 9.03 -28.52
CA PRO A 88 11.63 9.32 -27.93
C PRO A 88 11.92 10.81 -27.69
N ASP A 89 11.37 11.69 -28.55
CA ASP A 89 11.61 13.14 -28.50
C ASP A 89 10.65 13.90 -27.57
N THR A 90 9.80 13.20 -26.80
CA THR A 90 8.85 13.84 -25.91
C THR A 90 9.53 14.57 -24.75
N THR A 91 8.99 15.73 -24.39
CA THR A 91 9.42 16.52 -23.24
C THR A 91 8.23 16.83 -22.31
N PRO A 92 8.47 17.21 -21.05
CA PRO A 92 7.41 17.65 -20.15
C PRO A 92 6.57 18.80 -20.70
N GLU A 93 7.18 19.71 -21.48
CA GLU A 93 6.54 20.91 -22.02
C GLU A 93 5.75 20.66 -23.31
N ASN A 94 6.18 19.69 -24.09
CA ASN A 94 5.66 19.50 -25.45
C ASN A 94 4.88 18.21 -25.67
N GLY A 95 5.06 17.20 -24.76
CA GLY A 95 4.41 15.90 -24.94
C GLY A 95 4.91 15.15 -26.20
N PRO A 96 4.20 14.14 -26.65
CA PRO A 96 2.99 13.59 -26.04
C PRO A 96 3.22 13.02 -24.63
N TRP A 97 2.15 12.95 -23.84
CA TRP A 97 2.17 12.47 -22.46
C TRP A 97 1.42 11.14 -22.37
N LYS A 98 2.02 10.15 -21.68
CA LYS A 98 1.38 8.86 -21.41
C LYS A 98 0.80 8.85 -20.02
N VAL A 99 -0.52 8.67 -19.91
CA VAL A 99 -1.24 8.48 -18.65
C VAL A 99 -1.57 7.01 -18.49
N THR A 100 -1.27 6.45 -17.30
CA THR A 100 -1.54 5.07 -16.93
C THR A 100 -2.45 5.00 -15.70
N LEU A 101 -2.84 3.79 -15.28
CA LEU A 101 -3.69 3.59 -14.08
C LEU A 101 -2.86 3.39 -12.80
N ASP A 102 -1.54 3.51 -12.85
CA ASP A 102 -0.68 3.50 -11.68
C ASP A 102 -0.91 4.74 -10.82
N ALA A 103 -0.85 4.60 -9.50
CA ALA A 103 -1.21 5.66 -8.57
C ALA A 103 -0.48 7.00 -8.81
N PRO A 104 0.84 7.05 -9.09
CA PRO A 104 1.54 8.32 -9.39
C PRO A 104 1.07 9.00 -10.67
N SER A 105 0.50 8.24 -11.60
CA SER A 105 -0.06 8.76 -12.86
C SER A 105 -1.53 9.13 -12.70
N LEU A 106 -2.33 8.24 -12.14
CA LEU A 106 -3.78 8.38 -12.01
C LEU A 106 -4.18 9.56 -11.11
N GLY A 107 -3.56 9.65 -9.93
CA GLY A 107 -3.93 10.66 -8.91
C GLY A 107 -3.83 12.09 -9.43
N PRO A 108 -2.66 12.57 -9.84
CA PRO A 108 -2.50 13.93 -10.36
C PRO A 108 -3.40 14.23 -11.58
N PHE A 109 -3.65 13.23 -12.43
CA PHE A 109 -4.53 13.42 -13.57
C PHE A 109 -5.98 13.70 -13.15
N LEU A 110 -6.54 12.90 -12.24
CA LEU A 110 -7.89 13.09 -11.72
C LEU A 110 -8.04 14.37 -10.88
N GLN A 111 -6.97 14.81 -10.20
CA GLN A 111 -6.98 16.00 -9.36
C GLN A 111 -6.82 17.31 -10.15
N HIS A 112 -6.09 17.29 -11.27
CA HIS A 112 -5.67 18.54 -11.90
C HIS A 112 -6.07 18.70 -13.36
N HIS A 113 -6.35 17.63 -14.12
CA HIS A 113 -6.72 17.78 -15.53
C HIS A 113 -8.12 18.41 -15.68
N PRO A 114 -8.30 19.53 -16.41
CA PRO A 114 -9.57 20.29 -16.42
C PRO A 114 -10.70 19.59 -17.18
N SER A 115 -10.42 18.71 -18.15
CA SER A 115 -11.45 18.02 -18.94
C SER A 115 -12.12 16.93 -18.14
N SER A 116 -13.42 17.10 -17.83
CA SER A 116 -14.25 16.08 -17.18
C SER A 116 -14.35 14.80 -18.01
N ASP A 117 -14.41 14.90 -19.34
CA ASP A 117 -14.49 13.74 -20.23
C ASP A 117 -13.21 12.89 -20.18
N LEU A 118 -12.04 13.51 -20.12
CA LEU A 118 -10.78 12.77 -19.99
C LEU A 118 -10.64 12.17 -18.59
N ARG A 119 -11.04 12.88 -17.53
CA ARG A 119 -11.10 12.32 -16.18
C ARG A 119 -12.07 11.13 -16.13
N LYS A 120 -13.26 11.25 -16.75
CA LYS A 120 -14.21 10.15 -16.89
C LYS A 120 -13.59 8.93 -17.55
N LYS A 121 -12.89 9.13 -18.68
CA LYS A 121 -12.25 8.05 -19.42
C LYS A 121 -11.24 7.29 -18.53
N VAL A 122 -10.36 8.00 -17.84
CA VAL A 122 -9.36 7.42 -16.96
C VAL A 122 -10.00 6.78 -15.72
N TYR A 123 -10.95 7.46 -15.09
CA TYR A 123 -11.68 6.96 -13.93
C TYR A 123 -12.43 5.67 -14.25
N MET A 124 -13.19 5.64 -15.35
CA MET A 124 -13.95 4.45 -15.77
C MET A 124 -13.02 3.29 -16.08
N ALA A 125 -11.89 3.53 -16.75
CA ALA A 125 -10.88 2.50 -16.97
C ALA A 125 -10.35 1.93 -15.64
N PHE A 126 -10.11 2.80 -14.65
CA PHE A 126 -9.61 2.38 -13.35
C PHE A 126 -10.62 1.53 -12.57
N ILE A 127 -11.89 1.97 -12.47
CA ILE A 127 -12.89 1.27 -11.64
C ILE A 127 -13.43 0.00 -12.30
N SER A 128 -13.33 -0.12 -13.63
CA SER A 128 -13.78 -1.30 -14.37
C SER A 128 -12.67 -2.31 -14.69
N ARG A 129 -11.48 -2.14 -14.12
CA ARG A 129 -10.39 -3.10 -14.30
C ARG A 129 -10.83 -4.51 -13.95
N ALA A 130 -10.42 -5.46 -14.78
CA ALA A 130 -10.72 -6.88 -14.62
C ALA A 130 -12.21 -7.20 -14.39
N SER A 131 -13.13 -6.39 -14.92
CA SER A 131 -14.58 -6.63 -14.82
C SER A 131 -15.21 -7.21 -16.09
N SER A 132 -14.45 -7.28 -17.19
CA SER A 132 -14.92 -7.78 -18.49
C SER A 132 -13.74 -8.27 -19.35
N GLY A 133 -14.04 -8.83 -20.53
CA GLY A 133 -13.03 -9.31 -21.48
C GLY A 133 -12.24 -10.52 -20.96
N ASP A 134 -11.00 -10.63 -21.43
CA ASP A 134 -10.11 -11.78 -21.13
C ASP A 134 -9.67 -11.79 -19.66
N HIS A 135 -9.64 -10.64 -19.00
CA HIS A 135 -9.27 -10.49 -17.59
C HIS A 135 -10.46 -10.40 -16.64
N ASN A 136 -11.61 -10.95 -17.02
CA ASN A 136 -12.83 -10.84 -16.22
C ASN A 136 -12.77 -11.64 -14.91
N ASN A 137 -12.74 -10.93 -13.80
CA ASN A 137 -12.70 -11.50 -12.44
C ASN A 137 -14.08 -11.83 -11.85
N ILE A 138 -15.20 -11.50 -12.50
CA ILE A 138 -16.52 -11.80 -11.93
C ILE A 138 -16.73 -13.30 -11.69
N PRO A 139 -16.42 -14.20 -12.64
CA PRO A 139 -16.50 -15.66 -12.40
C PRO A 139 -15.50 -16.12 -11.32
N VAL A 140 -14.29 -15.55 -11.32
CA VAL A 140 -13.22 -15.87 -10.36
C VAL A 140 -13.65 -15.52 -8.94
N ILE A 141 -14.23 -14.32 -8.73
CA ILE A 141 -14.77 -13.88 -7.43
C ILE A 141 -15.85 -14.87 -6.93
N LYS A 142 -16.81 -15.21 -7.80
CA LYS A 142 -17.88 -16.17 -7.43
C LYS A 142 -17.30 -17.51 -6.97
N LYS A 143 -16.29 -18.01 -7.69
CA LYS A 143 -15.62 -19.27 -7.35
C LYS A 143 -14.84 -19.18 -6.04
N ILE A 144 -14.06 -18.11 -5.84
CA ILE A 144 -13.34 -17.87 -4.58
C ILE A 144 -14.31 -17.83 -3.39
N LEU A 145 -15.44 -17.12 -3.51
CA LEU A 145 -16.42 -17.03 -2.43
C LEU A 145 -17.07 -18.38 -2.12
N ALA A 146 -17.39 -19.17 -3.14
CA ALA A 146 -17.94 -20.51 -2.96
C ALA A 146 -16.93 -21.44 -2.25
N LEU A 147 -15.68 -21.45 -2.71
CA LEU A 147 -14.61 -22.24 -2.10
C LEU A 147 -14.30 -21.82 -0.66
N LYS A 148 -14.30 -20.50 -0.37
CA LYS A 148 -14.14 -20.00 0.99
C LYS A 148 -15.27 -20.43 1.92
N LYS A 149 -16.51 -20.43 1.42
CA LYS A 149 -17.67 -20.93 2.18
C LYS A 149 -17.53 -22.44 2.47
N GLU A 150 -17.20 -23.23 1.46
CA GLU A 150 -16.99 -24.67 1.61
C GLU A 150 -15.87 -24.97 2.61
N LYS A 151 -14.74 -24.25 2.52
CA LYS A 151 -13.63 -24.36 3.47
C LYS A 151 -14.06 -24.12 4.92
N ALA A 152 -14.85 -23.07 5.15
CA ALA A 152 -15.34 -22.75 6.48
C ALA A 152 -16.21 -23.86 7.05
N LEU A 153 -17.17 -24.37 6.27
CA LEU A 153 -18.08 -25.43 6.67
C LEU A 153 -17.33 -26.75 6.98
N MET A 154 -16.34 -27.11 6.17
CA MET A 154 -15.51 -28.32 6.40
C MET A 154 -14.72 -28.22 7.73
N LEU A 155 -14.39 -27.04 8.19
CA LEU A 155 -13.67 -26.79 9.43
C LEU A 155 -14.60 -26.48 10.63
N GLY A 156 -15.93 -26.62 10.46
CA GLY A 156 -16.92 -26.46 11.52
C GLY A 156 -17.35 -25.02 11.81
N TYR A 157 -17.04 -24.08 10.89
CA TYR A 157 -17.49 -22.69 11.00
C TYR A 157 -18.71 -22.42 10.12
N ASN A 158 -19.64 -21.57 10.59
CA ASN A 158 -20.84 -21.24 9.80
C ASN A 158 -20.54 -20.32 8.61
N SER A 159 -19.46 -19.55 8.67
CA SER A 159 -19.03 -18.63 7.61
C SER A 159 -17.51 -18.51 7.54
N TYR A 160 -17.01 -18.03 6.39
CA TYR A 160 -15.59 -17.70 6.27
C TYR A 160 -15.18 -16.52 7.15
N ALA A 161 -16.11 -15.61 7.48
CA ALA A 161 -15.85 -14.52 8.40
C ALA A 161 -15.53 -15.04 9.81
N GLU A 162 -16.33 -16.00 10.32
CA GLU A 162 -16.06 -16.64 11.61
C GLU A 162 -14.71 -17.38 11.61
N LEU A 163 -14.43 -18.18 10.55
CA LEU A 163 -13.14 -18.83 10.37
C LEU A 163 -12.00 -17.81 10.39
N SER A 164 -12.15 -16.69 9.69
CA SER A 164 -11.15 -15.63 9.65
C SER A 164 -10.91 -14.99 11.01
N LEU A 165 -11.96 -14.77 11.79
CA LEU A 165 -11.88 -14.18 13.13
C LEU A 165 -11.23 -15.12 14.15
N SER A 166 -11.23 -16.43 13.93
CA SER A 166 -10.63 -17.39 14.86
C SER A 166 -9.15 -17.18 15.17
N LYS A 167 -8.45 -16.35 14.38
CA LYS A 167 -7.05 -15.93 14.56
C LYS A 167 -6.90 -14.44 14.88
N LYS A 168 -7.97 -13.77 15.27
CA LYS A 168 -8.01 -12.34 15.50
C LYS A 168 -8.42 -12.01 16.92
N MET A 169 -8.33 -10.74 17.30
CA MET A 169 -8.74 -10.26 18.63
C MET A 169 -10.25 -10.13 18.72
N ALA A 170 -10.93 -9.69 17.66
CA ALA A 170 -12.37 -9.61 17.61
C ALA A 170 -12.99 -10.99 17.83
N SER A 171 -13.87 -11.08 18.82
CA SER A 171 -14.44 -12.35 19.30
C SER A 171 -15.56 -12.91 18.42
N SER A 172 -16.23 -12.04 17.65
CA SER A 172 -17.37 -12.41 16.82
C SER A 172 -17.62 -11.44 15.67
N THR A 173 -18.36 -11.92 14.66
CA THR A 173 -18.84 -11.07 13.56
C THR A 173 -19.83 -10.00 14.05
N GLY A 174 -20.51 -10.24 15.18
CA GLY A 174 -21.38 -9.27 15.86
C GLY A 174 -20.60 -8.06 16.34
N GLU A 175 -19.53 -8.29 17.11
CA GLU A 175 -18.63 -7.24 17.61
C GLU A 175 -18.05 -6.37 16.47
N VAL A 176 -17.62 -6.99 15.36
CA VAL A 176 -17.15 -6.26 14.17
C VAL A 176 -18.25 -5.38 13.59
N LYS A 177 -19.48 -5.90 13.47
CA LYS A 177 -20.62 -5.14 12.94
C LYS A 177 -20.99 -3.96 13.86
N GLU A 178 -21.02 -4.16 15.16
CA GLU A 178 -21.29 -3.09 16.13
C GLU A 178 -20.28 -1.95 16.01
N LEU A 179 -18.99 -2.27 15.87
CA LEU A 179 -17.94 -1.27 15.64
C LEU A 179 -18.17 -0.50 14.34
N LEU A 180 -18.44 -1.20 13.25
CA LEU A 180 -18.70 -0.58 11.94
C LEU A 180 -19.94 0.31 11.95
N GLU A 181 -21.02 -0.13 12.60
CA GLU A 181 -22.26 0.64 12.73
C GLU A 181 -22.05 1.89 13.61
N MET A 182 -21.29 1.77 14.70
CA MET A 182 -20.91 2.91 15.52
C MET A 182 -20.15 3.97 14.72
N ILE A 183 -19.14 3.57 13.96
CA ILE A 183 -18.35 4.47 13.10
C ILE A 183 -19.25 5.10 12.04
N TYR A 184 -20.05 4.31 11.34
CA TYR A 184 -20.99 4.78 10.32
C TYR A 184 -21.96 5.83 10.87
N ASN A 185 -22.59 5.55 12.00
CA ASN A 185 -23.57 6.46 12.60
C ASN A 185 -22.95 7.80 13.04
N LYS A 186 -21.68 7.78 13.49
CA LYS A 186 -20.95 9.00 13.88
C LYS A 186 -20.45 9.78 12.66
N SER A 187 -19.95 9.12 11.62
CA SER A 187 -19.31 9.78 10.46
C SER A 187 -20.29 10.24 9.39
N LYS A 188 -21.41 9.56 9.19
CA LYS A 188 -22.36 9.80 8.09
C LYS A 188 -22.82 11.26 7.97
N LYS A 189 -23.17 11.89 9.09
CA LYS A 189 -23.64 13.29 9.07
C LYS A 189 -22.54 14.26 8.60
N HIS A 190 -21.30 14.01 8.99
CA HIS A 190 -20.14 14.80 8.57
C HIS A 190 -19.85 14.59 7.08
N ALA A 191 -19.85 13.35 6.62
CA ALA A 191 -19.65 13.04 5.20
C ALA A 191 -20.72 13.66 4.29
N ILE A 192 -22.00 13.67 4.72
CA ILE A 192 -23.08 14.33 3.99
C ILE A 192 -22.84 15.85 3.92
N LYS A 193 -22.47 16.47 5.05
CA LYS A 193 -22.19 17.91 5.11
C LYS A 193 -21.00 18.30 4.22
N GLU A 194 -19.94 17.52 4.22
CA GLU A 194 -18.77 17.74 3.36
C GLU A 194 -19.14 17.63 1.87
N LEU A 195 -19.96 16.62 1.52
CA LEU A 195 -20.46 16.46 0.15
C LEU A 195 -21.36 17.64 -0.27
N GLU A 196 -22.23 18.12 0.61
CA GLU A 196 -23.08 19.29 0.36
C GLU A 196 -22.23 20.54 0.14
N SER A 197 -21.24 20.79 1.00
CA SER A 197 -20.29 21.91 0.84
C SER A 197 -19.54 21.83 -0.49
N LEU A 198 -19.11 20.64 -0.90
CA LEU A 198 -18.46 20.45 -2.20
C LEU A 198 -19.42 20.74 -3.37
N LYS A 199 -20.66 20.28 -3.31
CA LYS A 199 -21.68 20.56 -4.32
C LYS A 199 -22.02 22.05 -4.43
N GLU A 200 -22.11 22.74 -3.29
CA GLU A 200 -22.32 24.20 -3.26
C GLU A 200 -21.15 24.93 -3.91
N TYR A 201 -19.93 24.49 -3.63
CA TYR A 201 -18.74 25.04 -4.28
C TYR A 201 -18.79 24.84 -5.81
N VAL A 202 -19.06 23.62 -6.27
CA VAL A 202 -19.17 23.30 -7.70
C VAL A 202 -20.25 24.14 -8.36
N LYS A 203 -21.41 24.29 -7.73
CA LYS A 203 -22.51 25.13 -8.24
C LYS A 203 -22.10 26.60 -8.38
N LYS A 204 -21.34 27.12 -7.43
CA LYS A 204 -20.83 28.50 -7.48
C LYS A 204 -19.85 28.69 -8.63
N GLU A 205 -18.99 27.73 -8.90
CA GLU A 205 -17.95 27.84 -9.93
C GLU A 205 -18.50 27.53 -11.36
N THR A 206 -19.50 26.65 -11.48
CA THR A 206 -19.95 26.13 -12.77
C THR A 206 -21.39 26.52 -13.14
N GLY A 207 -22.17 27.00 -12.16
CA GLY A 207 -23.61 27.22 -12.31
C GLY A 207 -24.48 25.94 -12.20
N SER A 208 -23.86 24.75 -12.02
CA SER A 208 -24.53 23.46 -11.92
C SER A 208 -24.13 22.75 -10.63
N ASP A 209 -25.08 22.10 -9.97
CA ASP A 209 -24.82 21.24 -8.79
C ASP A 209 -24.50 19.79 -9.15
N LYS A 210 -24.37 19.49 -10.44
CA LYS A 210 -24.04 18.17 -10.92
C LYS A 210 -22.56 17.88 -10.64
N LEU A 211 -22.32 16.95 -9.71
CA LEU A 211 -21.01 16.47 -9.34
C LEU A 211 -20.90 14.96 -9.65
N GLU A 212 -20.13 14.64 -10.65
CA GLU A 212 -19.89 13.26 -11.07
C GLU A 212 -18.73 12.65 -10.26
N LEU A 213 -18.72 11.31 -10.14
CA LEU A 213 -17.69 10.61 -9.35
C LEU A 213 -16.25 10.85 -9.86
N TRP A 214 -16.08 10.97 -11.16
CA TRP A 214 -14.77 11.27 -11.77
C TRP A 214 -14.33 12.73 -11.59
N ASP A 215 -15.23 13.60 -11.14
CA ASP A 215 -14.96 15.01 -10.88
C ASP A 215 -14.70 15.29 -9.38
N MET A 216 -14.98 14.31 -8.51
CA MET A 216 -14.83 14.46 -7.06
C MET A 216 -13.41 14.92 -6.67
N SER A 217 -12.39 14.21 -7.12
CA SER A 217 -10.99 14.53 -6.79
C SER A 217 -10.58 15.91 -7.31
N PHE A 218 -11.04 16.30 -8.51
CA PHE A 218 -10.75 17.59 -9.11
C PHE A 218 -11.35 18.74 -8.29
N TRP A 219 -12.62 18.65 -7.96
CA TRP A 219 -13.31 19.69 -7.22
C TRP A 219 -12.91 19.75 -5.74
N SER A 220 -12.63 18.61 -5.13
CA SER A 220 -12.09 18.57 -3.76
C SER A 220 -10.74 19.25 -3.66
N GLU A 221 -9.85 19.05 -4.64
CA GLU A 221 -8.56 19.74 -4.67
C GLU A 221 -8.73 21.24 -4.86
N ARG A 222 -9.63 21.69 -5.77
CA ARG A 222 -9.94 23.13 -5.96
C ARG A 222 -10.53 23.77 -4.70
N LEU A 223 -11.43 23.08 -4.01
CA LEU A 223 -11.99 23.57 -2.74
C LEU A 223 -10.90 23.70 -1.69
N LYS A 224 -10.06 22.68 -1.54
CA LYS A 224 -8.93 22.66 -0.61
C LYS A 224 -7.94 23.82 -0.91
N GLU A 225 -7.54 23.98 -2.18
CA GLU A 225 -6.67 25.09 -2.60
C GLU A 225 -7.26 26.47 -2.23
N LYS A 226 -8.59 26.61 -2.39
CA LYS A 226 -9.29 27.84 -2.07
C LYS A 226 -9.38 28.12 -0.57
N GLU A 227 -9.73 27.11 0.22
CA GLU A 227 -9.90 27.24 1.67
C GLU A 227 -8.58 27.42 2.39
N LEU A 228 -7.55 26.72 1.98
CA LEU A 228 -6.24 26.73 2.63
C LEU A 228 -5.27 27.74 2.01
N ASN A 229 -5.62 28.31 0.85
CA ASN A 229 -4.78 29.24 0.09
C ASN A 229 -3.35 28.71 -0.19
N PHE A 230 -3.23 27.40 -0.43
CA PHE A 230 -1.98 26.79 -0.85
C PHE A 230 -2.20 25.59 -1.77
N LYS A 231 -1.18 25.21 -2.53
CA LYS A 231 -1.17 24.03 -3.40
C LYS A 231 -0.32 22.93 -2.80
N GLU A 232 -0.82 21.70 -2.81
CA GLU A 232 -0.09 20.54 -2.26
C GLU A 232 1.27 20.31 -2.95
N GLU A 233 1.35 20.63 -4.24
CA GLU A 233 2.62 20.55 -5.00
C GLU A 233 3.71 21.45 -4.39
N GLU A 234 3.34 22.57 -3.78
CA GLU A 234 4.31 23.47 -3.13
C GLU A 234 4.91 22.85 -1.86
N LEU A 235 4.19 21.92 -1.22
CA LEU A 235 4.71 21.21 -0.05
C LEU A 235 5.79 20.18 -0.43
N LYS A 236 5.70 19.57 -1.59
CA LYS A 236 6.63 18.53 -2.01
C LYS A 236 8.10 18.96 -1.96
N LYS A 237 8.39 20.23 -2.25
CA LYS A 237 9.76 20.78 -2.19
C LYS A 237 10.39 20.70 -0.78
N TYR A 238 9.57 20.58 0.26
CA TYR A 238 10.02 20.43 1.65
C TYR A 238 10.23 18.97 2.04
N PHE A 239 9.83 18.01 1.19
CA PHE A 239 9.88 16.58 1.45
C PHE A 239 10.73 15.81 0.43
N PRO A 240 12.02 16.20 0.21
CA PRO A 240 12.95 15.29 -0.48
C PRO A 240 13.09 14.00 0.33
N LEU A 241 13.09 12.84 -0.32
CA LEU A 241 13.15 11.54 0.37
C LEU A 241 14.27 11.47 1.40
N ASP A 242 15.48 11.90 1.05
CA ASP A 242 16.63 11.80 1.95
C ASP A 242 16.43 12.65 3.22
N SER A 243 15.89 13.87 3.11
CA SER A 243 15.56 14.73 4.26
C SER A 243 14.44 14.13 5.13
N VAL A 244 13.45 13.49 4.51
CA VAL A 244 12.37 12.80 5.23
C VAL A 244 12.94 11.61 6.00
N LEU A 245 13.85 10.83 5.40
CA LEU A 245 14.52 9.71 6.08
C LEU A 245 15.36 10.20 7.28
N GLU A 246 16.12 11.28 7.13
CA GLU A 246 16.87 11.89 8.24
C GLU A 246 15.95 12.30 9.40
N GLY A 247 14.80 12.93 9.07
CA GLY A 247 13.78 13.30 10.06
C GLY A 247 13.19 12.08 10.76
N LEU A 248 12.78 11.07 10.00
CA LEU A 248 12.24 9.81 10.52
C LEU A 248 13.24 9.12 11.46
N PHE A 249 14.51 9.01 11.06
CA PHE A 249 15.55 8.35 11.86
C PHE A 249 15.86 9.11 13.14
N ARG A 250 15.80 10.45 13.10
CA ARG A 250 15.93 11.28 14.31
C ARG A 250 14.77 11.06 15.28
N ILE A 251 13.53 10.95 14.78
CA ILE A 251 12.36 10.63 15.59
C ILE A 251 12.53 9.23 16.20
N ALA A 252 12.92 8.24 15.41
CA ALA A 252 13.17 6.88 15.90
C ALA A 252 14.27 6.83 16.99
N ASN A 253 15.33 7.61 16.82
CA ASN A 253 16.36 7.76 17.84
C ASN A 253 15.79 8.33 19.15
N ASN A 254 15.03 9.41 19.07
CA ASN A 254 14.43 10.05 20.23
C ASN A 254 13.43 9.15 20.99
N LEU A 255 12.62 8.37 20.24
CA LEU A 255 11.59 7.51 20.83
C LEU A 255 12.15 6.19 21.38
N PHE A 256 13.12 5.59 20.70
CA PHE A 256 13.54 4.22 20.94
C PHE A 256 15.03 4.10 21.27
N ASN A 257 15.77 5.21 21.32
CA ASN A 257 17.22 5.24 21.57
C ASN A 257 18.02 4.34 20.62
N ILE A 258 17.66 4.36 19.32
CA ILE A 258 18.30 3.60 18.26
C ILE A 258 18.99 4.52 17.26
N GLU A 259 20.09 4.08 16.69
CA GLU A 259 20.77 4.75 15.59
C GLU A 259 20.59 3.95 14.29
N ILE A 260 20.25 4.63 13.20
CA ILE A 260 20.02 4.02 11.88
C ILE A 260 21.09 4.53 10.92
N ARG A 261 21.86 3.62 10.32
CA ARG A 261 22.96 3.94 9.42
C ARG A 261 22.70 3.32 8.04
N GLU A 262 22.76 4.14 7.00
CA GLU A 262 22.75 3.64 5.61
C GLU A 262 24.05 2.91 5.31
N ILE A 263 23.95 1.77 4.66
CA ILE A 263 25.08 0.89 4.36
C ILE A 263 25.36 0.92 2.85
N ASN A 264 26.60 1.11 2.48
CA ASN A 264 26.99 1.01 1.07
C ASN A 264 26.89 -0.45 0.60
N ILE A 265 25.82 -0.76 -0.14
CA ILE A 265 25.49 -2.10 -0.62
C ILE A 265 26.61 -2.72 -1.47
N LYS A 266 27.29 -1.92 -2.29
CA LYS A 266 28.41 -2.39 -3.15
C LYS A 266 29.63 -2.77 -2.32
N LYS A 267 29.99 -1.96 -1.32
CA LYS A 267 31.13 -2.21 -0.44
C LYS A 267 30.90 -3.43 0.45
N GLU A 268 29.70 -3.58 0.98
CA GLU A 268 29.31 -4.69 1.87
C GLU A 268 28.84 -5.94 1.10
N LYS A 269 28.80 -5.89 -0.24
CA LYS A 269 28.36 -6.99 -1.14
C LYS A 269 26.96 -7.49 -0.78
N ILE A 270 26.00 -6.56 -0.58
CA ILE A 270 24.62 -6.88 -0.30
C ILE A 270 23.87 -6.91 -1.64
N ASP A 271 23.24 -8.04 -1.95
CA ASP A 271 22.44 -8.20 -3.14
C ASP A 271 21.09 -7.48 -2.98
N VAL A 272 20.71 -6.72 -4.00
CA VAL A 272 19.44 -6.00 -4.08
C VAL A 272 18.80 -6.29 -5.43
N TRP A 273 17.48 -6.23 -5.49
CA TRP A 273 16.68 -6.53 -6.69
C TRP A 273 16.52 -5.34 -7.64
N ASP A 274 16.85 -4.13 -7.18
CA ASP A 274 16.86 -2.92 -7.98
C ASP A 274 17.92 -1.94 -7.46
N LYS A 275 18.49 -1.13 -8.36
CA LYS A 275 19.56 -0.17 -8.05
C LYS A 275 19.17 0.96 -7.10
N GLU A 276 17.87 1.26 -6.98
CA GLU A 276 17.33 2.31 -6.12
C GLU A 276 16.97 1.78 -4.72
N VAL A 277 17.13 0.48 -4.46
CA VAL A 277 16.93 -0.10 -3.14
C VAL A 277 18.08 0.30 -2.22
N LYS A 278 17.71 0.78 -1.04
CA LYS A 278 18.65 1.16 0.04
C LYS A 278 18.67 0.07 1.12
N PHE A 279 19.79 -0.06 1.81
CA PHE A 279 19.94 -0.97 2.97
C PHE A 279 20.43 -0.23 4.19
N PHE A 280 19.80 -0.49 5.33
CA PHE A 280 20.10 0.17 6.60
C PHE A 280 20.36 -0.85 7.70
N LYS A 281 21.27 -0.49 8.62
CA LYS A 281 21.50 -1.22 9.87
C LYS A 281 21.04 -0.37 11.05
N ILE A 282 20.43 -1.01 12.03
CA ILE A 282 19.97 -0.39 13.28
C ILE A 282 20.88 -0.81 14.42
N TYR A 283 21.31 0.17 15.20
CA TYR A 283 22.19 0.01 16.35
C TYR A 283 21.52 0.50 17.63
N GLU A 284 21.73 -0.19 18.72
CA GLU A 284 21.43 0.21 20.09
C GLU A 284 22.71 0.13 20.90
N ASN A 285 23.15 1.26 21.50
CA ASN A 285 24.42 1.35 22.22
C ASN A 285 25.61 0.76 21.41
N ASP A 286 25.75 1.21 20.15
CA ASP A 286 26.75 0.75 19.16
C ASP A 286 26.68 -0.73 18.78
N LYS A 287 25.72 -1.48 19.33
CA LYS A 287 25.50 -2.88 18.98
C LYS A 287 24.50 -2.98 17.84
N HIS A 288 24.91 -3.57 16.72
CA HIS A 288 23.98 -3.89 15.62
C HIS A 288 22.90 -4.86 16.10
N ILE A 289 21.63 -4.46 16.02
CA ILE A 289 20.48 -5.25 16.49
C ILE A 289 19.57 -5.74 15.37
N SER A 290 19.41 -4.99 14.28
CA SER A 290 18.54 -5.34 13.16
C SER A 290 18.91 -4.59 11.88
N SER A 291 18.24 -4.91 10.77
CA SER A 291 18.46 -4.26 9.47
C SER A 291 17.17 -4.18 8.67
N PHE A 292 17.15 -3.36 7.62
CA PHE A 292 16.05 -3.35 6.66
C PHE A 292 16.49 -2.91 5.28
N PHE A 293 15.76 -3.41 4.28
CA PHE A 293 15.76 -2.91 2.92
C PHE A 293 14.65 -1.89 2.76
N LEU A 294 14.92 -0.79 2.08
CA LEU A 294 13.93 0.19 1.68
C LEU A 294 13.87 0.25 0.16
N ASP A 295 12.72 -0.08 -0.41
CA ASP A 295 12.40 0.05 -1.83
C ASP A 295 11.36 1.17 -2.00
N PRO A 296 11.79 2.44 -2.20
CA PRO A 296 10.93 3.58 -2.02
C PRO A 296 10.07 3.92 -3.23
N PHE A 297 10.44 3.48 -4.47
CA PHE A 297 9.87 4.03 -5.70
C PHE A 297 8.96 3.06 -6.44
N ALA A 298 7.97 3.63 -7.14
CA ALA A 298 7.18 2.90 -8.11
C ALA A 298 8.01 2.52 -9.34
N ARG A 299 7.74 1.32 -9.89
CA ARG A 299 8.26 0.85 -11.18
C ARG A 299 7.10 0.26 -11.97
N SER A 300 6.65 1.00 -12.98
CA SER A 300 5.52 0.56 -13.81
C SER A 300 5.85 -0.76 -14.51
N GLY A 301 4.88 -1.68 -14.49
CA GLY A 301 5.02 -3.00 -15.11
C GLY A 301 5.86 -4.02 -14.36
N GLU A 302 6.68 -3.62 -13.39
CA GLU A 302 7.59 -4.52 -12.64
C GLU A 302 7.18 -4.67 -11.17
N LYS A 303 6.66 -3.61 -10.56
CA LYS A 303 6.32 -3.55 -9.16
C LYS A 303 4.83 -3.30 -8.95
N ARG A 304 4.20 -4.07 -8.07
CA ARG A 304 2.79 -3.87 -7.70
C ARG A 304 2.63 -2.55 -6.95
N GLY A 305 1.48 -1.89 -7.16
CA GLY A 305 1.10 -0.69 -6.41
C GLY A 305 0.78 -0.99 -4.94
N GLY A 306 0.70 0.08 -4.14
CA GLY A 306 0.53 0.02 -2.70
C GLY A 306 1.86 0.10 -1.95
N ALA A 307 1.80 0.07 -0.64
CA ALA A 307 2.98 -0.02 0.22
C ALA A 307 2.81 -1.21 1.16
N TRP A 308 3.90 -1.81 1.60
CA TRP A 308 3.86 -2.92 2.54
C TRP A 308 5.22 -3.13 3.23
N MET A 309 5.14 -3.69 4.42
CA MET A 309 6.27 -4.26 5.12
C MET A 309 6.19 -5.78 5.05
N ASP A 310 7.32 -6.47 4.91
CA ASP A 310 7.41 -7.92 5.08
C ASP A 310 8.69 -8.30 5.85
N SER A 311 8.67 -9.50 6.42
CA SER A 311 9.80 -10.08 7.15
C SER A 311 10.77 -10.76 6.19
N CYS A 312 12.02 -10.29 6.14
CA CYS A 312 13.11 -10.98 5.46
C CYS A 312 13.69 -12.08 6.36
N ILE A 313 14.09 -11.71 7.57
CA ILE A 313 14.66 -12.61 8.59
C ILE A 313 14.00 -12.29 9.93
N GLY A 314 13.44 -13.28 10.60
CA GLY A 314 12.93 -13.15 11.97
C GLY A 314 14.05 -13.24 13.02
N ARG A 315 13.88 -12.56 14.15
CA ARG A 315 14.78 -12.74 15.31
C ARG A 315 14.68 -14.20 15.79
N ASN A 316 15.83 -14.85 15.97
CA ASN A 316 15.88 -16.21 16.48
C ASN A 316 17.19 -16.43 17.24
N LYS A 317 17.10 -16.66 18.56
CA LYS A 317 18.29 -16.86 19.39
C LYS A 317 19.05 -18.15 19.08
N TYR A 318 18.34 -19.20 18.71
CA TYR A 318 18.97 -20.52 18.45
C TYR A 318 19.78 -20.50 17.15
N LEU A 319 19.39 -19.67 16.20
CA LEU A 319 20.08 -19.46 14.93
C LEU A 319 20.97 -18.23 14.94
N ASN A 320 21.02 -17.50 16.05
CA ASN A 320 21.69 -16.21 16.17
C ASN A 320 21.27 -15.20 15.07
N HIS A 321 20.01 -15.26 14.65
CA HIS A 321 19.48 -14.37 13.63
C HIS A 321 19.02 -13.05 14.25
N LYS A 322 19.47 -11.96 13.65
CA LYS A 322 18.94 -10.61 13.86
C LYS A 322 17.80 -10.36 12.88
N PRO A 323 16.73 -9.65 13.27
CA PRO A 323 15.62 -9.39 12.37
C PRO A 323 16.03 -8.50 11.20
N VAL A 324 15.50 -8.80 10.03
CA VAL A 324 15.63 -8.00 8.82
C VAL A 324 14.24 -7.81 8.21
N ALA A 325 13.89 -6.57 7.88
CA ALA A 325 12.62 -6.20 7.26
C ALA A 325 12.78 -5.77 5.80
N TYR A 326 11.73 -5.96 5.01
CA TYR A 326 11.51 -5.27 3.75
C TYR A 326 10.49 -4.15 3.98
N LEU A 327 10.85 -2.92 3.59
CA LEU A 327 9.94 -1.78 3.54
C LEU A 327 9.78 -1.38 2.09
N VAL A 328 8.58 -1.47 1.57
CA VAL A 328 8.28 -1.25 0.15
C VAL A 328 7.23 -0.16 0.02
N CYS A 329 7.59 0.90 -0.69
CA CYS A 329 6.71 2.02 -1.02
C CYS A 329 6.59 2.18 -2.54
N ASN A 330 5.69 3.04 -3.00
CA ASN A 330 5.48 3.36 -4.39
C ASN A 330 5.44 4.88 -4.60
N GLY A 331 6.44 5.58 -4.04
CA GLY A 331 6.66 7.00 -4.25
C GLY A 331 7.10 7.32 -5.68
N SER A 332 7.03 8.58 -6.05
CA SER A 332 7.54 9.05 -7.34
C SER A 332 9.07 8.87 -7.40
N PRO A 333 9.62 8.27 -8.45
CA PRO A 333 11.06 8.15 -8.60
C PRO A 333 11.73 9.51 -8.82
N PRO A 334 13.07 9.62 -8.64
CA PRO A 334 13.82 10.77 -9.09
C PRO A 334 13.58 11.02 -10.59
N THR A 335 13.48 12.28 -11.00
CA THR A 335 13.27 12.69 -12.38
C THR A 335 14.53 13.36 -12.94
N ILE A 336 14.54 13.59 -14.25
CA ILE A 336 15.59 14.33 -14.95
C ILE A 336 14.92 15.57 -15.52
N ASP A 337 15.48 16.76 -15.25
CA ASP A 337 14.97 18.01 -15.80
C ASP A 337 15.34 18.19 -17.29
N SER A 338 14.86 19.29 -17.89
CA SER A 338 15.15 19.66 -19.28
C SER A 338 16.64 19.84 -19.57
N ASP A 339 17.43 20.16 -18.56
CA ASP A 339 18.88 20.40 -18.65
C ASP A 339 19.70 19.12 -18.41
N GLY A 340 19.03 17.98 -18.18
CA GLY A 340 19.65 16.68 -17.92
C GLY A 340 20.10 16.47 -16.47
N ASN A 341 19.74 17.34 -15.54
CA ASN A 341 20.10 17.20 -14.13
C ASN A 341 19.13 16.25 -13.41
N LYS A 342 19.66 15.35 -12.59
CA LYS A 342 18.84 14.47 -11.74
C LYS A 342 18.22 15.30 -10.62
N LYS A 343 16.87 15.33 -10.57
CA LYS A 343 16.11 15.92 -9.47
C LYS A 343 15.84 14.86 -8.40
N PRO A 344 15.93 15.22 -7.11
CA PRO A 344 15.59 14.30 -6.03
C PRO A 344 14.12 13.89 -6.11
N SER A 345 13.81 12.72 -5.58
CA SER A 345 12.42 12.33 -5.34
C SER A 345 11.80 13.27 -4.31
N LEU A 346 10.74 13.96 -4.72
CA LEU A 346 9.94 14.81 -3.84
C LEU A 346 8.66 14.08 -3.46
N LEU A 347 8.47 13.86 -2.15
CA LEU A 347 7.32 13.13 -1.64
C LEU A 347 6.12 14.06 -1.46
N SER A 348 4.90 13.57 -1.76
CA SER A 348 3.69 14.18 -1.23
C SER A 348 3.60 13.94 0.29
N PHE A 349 2.82 14.74 0.99
CA PHE A 349 2.60 14.52 2.42
C PHE A 349 2.07 13.10 2.70
N ARG A 350 1.17 12.60 1.85
CA ARG A 350 0.67 11.21 1.92
C ARG A 350 1.79 10.18 1.75
N ASN A 351 2.79 10.42 0.89
CA ASN A 351 3.93 9.51 0.78
C ASN A 351 4.81 9.53 2.04
N VAL A 352 4.94 10.69 2.69
CA VAL A 352 5.62 10.79 3.99
C VAL A 352 4.89 9.96 5.04
N GLU A 353 3.59 10.15 5.18
CA GLU A 353 2.72 9.39 6.09
C GLU A 353 2.83 7.88 5.82
N THR A 354 2.76 7.46 4.55
CA THR A 354 2.94 6.06 4.15
C THR A 354 4.31 5.52 4.56
N LEU A 355 5.38 6.28 4.37
CA LEU A 355 6.73 5.85 4.77
C LEU A 355 6.84 5.66 6.28
N PHE A 356 6.26 6.56 7.07
CA PHE A 356 6.20 6.43 8.53
C PHE A 356 5.38 5.21 8.96
N HIS A 357 4.26 4.95 8.27
CA HIS A 357 3.42 3.79 8.48
C HIS A 357 4.20 2.48 8.27
N GLU A 358 4.81 2.29 7.09
CA GLU A 358 5.57 1.07 6.79
C GLU A 358 6.79 0.92 7.72
N PHE A 359 7.40 2.03 8.09
CA PHE A 359 8.48 2.02 9.07
C PHE A 359 7.99 1.60 10.46
N GLY A 360 6.76 1.94 10.85
CA GLY A 360 6.14 1.50 12.09
C GLY A 360 5.98 -0.01 12.16
N HIS A 361 5.51 -0.66 11.07
CA HIS A 361 5.53 -2.11 10.95
C HIS A 361 6.95 -2.68 11.05
N GLY A 362 7.90 -2.03 10.37
CA GLY A 362 9.31 -2.39 10.44
C GLY A 362 9.86 -2.34 11.86
N LEU A 363 9.56 -1.28 12.62
CA LEU A 363 9.98 -1.14 14.01
C LEU A 363 9.43 -2.28 14.90
N GLN A 364 8.15 -2.65 14.74
CA GLN A 364 7.55 -3.79 15.44
C GLN A 364 8.34 -5.08 15.19
N HIS A 365 8.80 -5.30 13.96
CA HIS A 365 9.58 -6.46 13.60
C HIS A 365 11.03 -6.37 14.10
N MET A 366 11.66 -5.22 13.93
CA MET A 366 13.10 -5.03 14.11
C MET A 366 13.52 -4.81 15.57
N LEU A 367 12.64 -4.22 16.39
CA LEU A 367 12.94 -3.93 17.81
C LEU A 367 12.39 -5.00 18.76
N THR A 368 11.89 -6.11 18.25
CA THR A 368 11.40 -7.21 19.09
C THR A 368 12.48 -7.72 20.05
N GLN A 369 12.09 -7.94 21.31
CA GLN A 369 12.91 -8.59 22.31
C GLN A 369 12.56 -10.08 22.46
N VAL A 370 11.50 -10.54 21.80
CA VAL A 370 11.10 -11.96 21.79
C VAL A 370 12.15 -12.76 21.02
N GLU A 371 12.71 -13.77 21.67
CA GLU A 371 13.82 -14.56 21.14
C GLU A 371 13.39 -15.80 20.37
N GLU A 372 12.15 -16.24 20.55
CA GLU A 372 11.57 -17.37 19.82
C GLU A 372 11.04 -16.89 18.46
N GLY A 373 11.70 -17.29 17.37
CA GLY A 373 11.43 -16.79 16.01
C GLY A 373 9.97 -16.91 15.55
N SER A 374 9.27 -17.94 16.01
CA SER A 374 7.85 -18.15 15.66
C SER A 374 6.86 -17.18 16.32
N ALA A 375 7.33 -16.36 17.28
CA ALA A 375 6.51 -15.34 17.94
C ALA A 375 7.22 -13.96 17.99
N ALA A 376 8.39 -13.86 17.36
CA ALA A 376 9.19 -12.65 17.35
C ALA A 376 8.70 -11.65 16.26
N GLY A 377 8.76 -10.36 16.58
CA GLY A 377 8.43 -9.29 15.64
C GLY A 377 6.97 -9.33 15.21
N ILE A 378 6.73 -9.38 13.89
CA ILE A 378 5.40 -9.41 13.29
C ILE A 378 4.80 -10.84 13.23
N ASN A 379 5.58 -11.86 13.61
CA ASN A 379 5.12 -13.25 13.48
C ASN A 379 3.96 -13.56 14.42
N LYS A 380 2.86 -14.08 13.87
CA LYS A 380 1.66 -14.52 14.60
C LYS A 380 1.01 -13.42 15.47
N ILE A 381 1.16 -12.15 15.09
CA ILE A 381 0.32 -11.09 15.63
C ILE A 381 -1.11 -11.28 15.08
N GLU A 382 -2.09 -11.04 15.91
CA GLU A 382 -3.49 -10.97 15.51
C GLU A 382 -3.63 -9.89 14.40
N TRP A 383 -4.18 -10.28 13.24
CA TRP A 383 -4.16 -9.44 12.04
C TRP A 383 -4.93 -8.13 12.18
N ASP A 384 -5.93 -8.09 13.06
CA ASP A 384 -6.69 -6.89 13.40
C ASP A 384 -5.99 -5.96 14.41
N ALA A 385 -4.81 -6.35 14.91
CA ALA A 385 -3.94 -5.53 15.76
C ALA A 385 -2.66 -5.09 15.01
N VAL A 386 -2.43 -5.58 13.80
CA VAL A 386 -1.15 -5.39 13.08
C VAL A 386 -0.85 -3.93 12.78
N GLU A 387 -1.88 -3.11 12.60
CA GLU A 387 -1.76 -1.68 12.26
C GLU A 387 -1.46 -0.77 13.48
N LEU A 388 -1.42 -1.30 14.69
CA LEU A 388 -1.17 -0.48 15.88
C LEU A 388 0.20 0.24 15.82
N PRO A 389 1.31 -0.42 15.52
CA PRO A 389 2.62 0.24 15.43
C PRO A 389 2.75 1.18 14.23
N SER A 390 2.16 0.81 13.09
CA SER A 390 2.20 1.61 11.86
C SER A 390 1.44 2.91 12.02
N GLN A 391 0.19 2.85 12.48
CA GLN A 391 -0.64 4.03 12.74
C GLN A 391 -0.11 4.88 13.90
N PHE A 392 0.57 4.28 14.88
CA PHE A 392 1.27 5.04 15.91
C PHE A 392 2.34 5.96 15.31
N MET A 393 3.11 5.47 14.35
CA MET A 393 4.16 6.27 13.73
C MET A 393 3.63 7.40 12.84
N GLU A 394 2.44 7.27 12.26
CA GLU A 394 1.77 8.34 11.51
C GLU A 394 1.57 9.61 12.35
N ASN A 395 1.36 9.50 13.66
CA ASN A 395 1.18 10.65 14.55
C ASN A 395 2.39 11.62 14.54
N TRP A 396 3.55 11.16 14.13
CA TRP A 396 4.78 11.97 14.09
C TRP A 396 4.98 12.70 12.76
N CYS A 397 4.02 12.59 11.84
CA CYS A 397 3.98 13.35 10.59
C CYS A 397 3.35 14.75 10.77
N TYR A 398 2.64 15.00 11.89
CA TYR A 398 1.87 16.19 12.18
C TYR A 398 2.53 17.07 13.24
#